data_d05334034eeb85c8df87a53c5897103f
#
_entry.id   d05334034eeb85c8df87a53c5897103f
#
_cell.length_a   1.000
_cell.length_b   1.000
_cell.length_c   1.000
_cell.angle_alpha   90.00
_cell.angle_beta   90.00
_cell.angle_gamma   90.00
#
_symmetry.space_group_name_H-M   'P 1'
#
loop_
_entity.id
_entity.type
_entity.pdbx_description
1 polymer ?
#
loop_
_entity_poly.entity_id
_entity_poly.type
_entity_poly.pdbx_seq_one_letter_code
_entity_poly.pdbx_strand_id
1 'polypeptide(L)'
;MSAIELPRAAVKIVVAEVAAWGSRGVETGGFLLCEESERRVEMVALSGGRGIGRARDQFVVSGKALARLFGYAEEHGLSVRAQFHSHGRSAFLSPTDLTHGLNVDGFVTTVVPHFAAPPEDPRDWRWWMYDGDWEEIGSPTPVEHGLRIVRFDEDGARAN
;
A
#
# COMPACT_ATOMS: atom_id res chain seq x y z
N MET A 1 -14.65 -13.24 6.64
CA MET A 1 -14.54 -12.65 5.28
C MET A 1 -13.14 -12.05 5.12
N SER A 2 -12.46 -12.39 4.05
CA SER A 2 -11.14 -11.81 3.79
C SER A 2 -11.28 -10.36 3.35
N ALA A 3 -10.46 -9.47 3.88
CA ALA A 3 -10.47 -8.06 3.52
C ALA A 3 -10.00 -7.86 2.08
N ILE A 4 -8.98 -8.59 1.66
CA ILE A 4 -8.47 -8.63 0.28
C ILE A 4 -7.87 -10.00 0.01
N GLU A 5 -7.76 -10.36 -1.27
CA GLU A 5 -6.96 -11.49 -1.71
C GLU A 5 -5.65 -10.94 -2.26
N LEU A 6 -4.53 -11.42 -1.72
CA LEU A 6 -3.21 -10.86 -2.00
C LEU A 6 -2.39 -11.82 -2.87
N PRO A 7 -2.12 -11.46 -4.14
CA PRO A 7 -1.24 -12.30 -4.96
C PRO A 7 0.15 -12.38 -4.38
N ARG A 8 0.76 -13.56 -4.46
CA ARG A 8 2.14 -13.76 -4.01
C ARG A 8 3.11 -12.82 -4.73
N ALA A 9 2.84 -12.54 -6.00
CA ALA A 9 3.63 -11.56 -6.77
C ALA A 9 3.56 -10.16 -6.15
N ALA A 10 2.41 -9.76 -5.59
CA ALA A 10 2.26 -8.46 -4.93
C ALA A 10 3.14 -8.37 -3.68
N VAL A 11 3.21 -9.46 -2.89
CA VAL A 11 4.07 -9.51 -1.71
C VAL A 11 5.53 -9.25 -2.10
N LYS A 12 6.00 -9.91 -3.16
CA LYS A 12 7.38 -9.74 -3.63
C LYS A 12 7.67 -8.31 -4.08
N ILE A 13 6.73 -7.68 -4.78
CA ILE A 13 6.88 -6.30 -5.24
C ILE A 13 6.94 -5.34 -4.04
N VAL A 14 6.06 -5.52 -3.07
CA VAL A 14 6.04 -4.68 -1.87
C VAL A 14 7.36 -4.82 -1.11
N VAL A 15 7.82 -6.04 -0.87
CA VAL A 15 9.09 -6.29 -0.16
C VAL A 15 10.26 -5.64 -0.89
N ALA A 16 10.34 -5.78 -2.20
CA ALA A 16 11.41 -5.21 -3.01
C ALA A 16 11.42 -3.67 -2.93
N GLU A 17 10.25 -3.05 -3.02
CA GLU A 17 10.13 -1.59 -2.95
C GLU A 17 10.49 -1.07 -1.56
N VAL A 18 9.97 -1.72 -0.52
CA VAL A 18 10.28 -1.35 0.86
C VAL A 18 11.78 -1.45 1.13
N ALA A 19 12.42 -2.54 0.69
CA ALA A 19 13.86 -2.75 0.89
C ALA A 19 14.69 -1.71 0.13
N ALA A 20 14.29 -1.36 -1.09
CA ALA A 20 15.01 -0.39 -1.91
C ALA A 20 15.08 0.99 -1.23
N TRP A 21 13.96 1.49 -0.74
CA TRP A 21 13.93 2.76 -0.03
C TRP A 21 14.46 2.63 1.40
N GLY A 22 14.22 1.50 2.05
CA GLY A 22 14.73 1.21 3.38
C GLY A 22 16.25 1.18 3.44
N SER A 23 16.91 0.75 2.35
CA SER A 23 18.37 0.82 2.25
C SER A 23 18.89 2.26 2.26
N ARG A 24 18.03 3.22 1.97
CA ARG A 24 18.30 4.66 2.03
C ARG A 24 17.81 5.28 3.33
N GLY A 25 17.28 4.47 4.24
CA GLY A 25 16.84 4.91 5.57
C GLY A 25 15.51 5.66 5.59
N VAL A 26 14.66 5.47 4.61
CA VAL A 26 13.37 6.17 4.54
C VAL A 26 12.20 5.21 4.34
N GLU A 27 11.03 5.62 4.84
CA GLU A 27 9.76 4.94 4.60
C GLU A 27 9.32 5.16 3.15
N THR A 28 8.58 4.20 2.64
CA THR A 28 7.88 4.30 1.36
C THR A 28 6.53 3.62 1.47
N GLY A 29 5.77 3.66 0.41
CA GLY A 29 4.49 3.01 0.36
C GLY A 29 3.86 3.07 -1.01
N GLY A 30 2.65 2.58 -1.07
CA GLY A 30 1.85 2.55 -2.29
C GLY A 30 0.47 2.01 -2.00
N PHE A 31 -0.22 1.63 -3.05
CA PHE A 31 -1.60 1.19 -2.94
C PHE A 31 -1.83 -0.11 -3.69
N LEU A 32 -2.83 -0.86 -3.23
CA LEU A 32 -3.24 -2.11 -3.84
C LEU A 32 -4.63 -1.91 -4.42
N LEU A 33 -4.79 -2.21 -5.71
CA LEU A 33 -6.02 -1.98 -6.44
C LEU A 33 -6.63 -3.30 -6.86
N CYS A 34 -7.97 -3.37 -6.77
CA CYS A 34 -8.75 -4.52 -7.18
C CYS A 34 -9.69 -4.10 -8.32
N GLU A 35 -10.16 -5.04 -9.11
CA GLU A 35 -11.28 -4.75 -10.00
C GLU A 35 -12.48 -4.31 -9.16
N GLU A 36 -13.29 -3.41 -9.72
CA GLU A 36 -14.50 -2.93 -9.07
C GLU A 36 -15.35 -4.13 -8.66
N SER A 37 -15.90 -4.13 -7.46
CA SER A 37 -16.68 -5.21 -6.85
C SER A 37 -15.90 -6.49 -6.52
N GLU A 38 -14.61 -6.56 -6.82
CA GLU A 38 -13.74 -7.69 -6.44
C GLU A 38 -12.83 -7.31 -5.29
N ARG A 39 -12.28 -8.34 -4.63
CA ARG A 39 -11.36 -8.13 -3.52
C ARG A 39 -9.95 -8.67 -3.80
N ARG A 40 -9.74 -9.26 -4.96
CA ARG A 40 -8.41 -9.73 -5.36
C ARG A 40 -7.61 -8.58 -5.92
N VAL A 41 -6.40 -8.41 -5.43
CA VAL A 41 -5.49 -7.38 -5.92
C VAL A 41 -5.05 -7.70 -7.35
N GLU A 42 -5.30 -6.76 -8.25
CA GLU A 42 -4.94 -6.86 -9.66
C GLU A 42 -3.74 -5.98 -10.02
N MET A 43 -3.46 -4.98 -9.18
CA MET A 43 -2.43 -4.00 -9.48
C MET A 43 -1.80 -3.49 -8.20
N VAL A 44 -0.48 -3.35 -8.22
CA VAL A 44 0.27 -2.61 -7.20
C VAL A 44 0.64 -1.26 -7.79
N ALA A 45 0.25 -0.18 -7.11
CA ALA A 45 0.60 1.18 -7.47
C ALA A 45 1.70 1.66 -6.54
N LEU A 46 2.92 1.72 -7.05
CA LEU A 46 4.09 2.16 -6.31
C LEU A 46 4.17 3.69 -6.36
N SER A 47 4.59 4.30 -5.26
CA SER A 47 4.77 5.75 -5.20
C SER A 47 5.95 6.18 -6.05
N GLY A 48 5.77 7.22 -6.84
CA GLY A 48 6.81 7.84 -7.65
C GLY A 48 7.58 8.89 -6.87
N GLY A 49 7.71 10.09 -7.45
CA GLY A 49 8.51 11.16 -6.85
C GLY A 49 7.70 12.37 -6.44
N ARG A 50 7.10 13.06 -7.39
CA ARG A 50 6.49 14.36 -7.15
C ARG A 50 5.24 14.25 -6.30
N GLY A 51 5.21 14.98 -5.18
CA GLY A 51 4.11 14.92 -4.23
C GLY A 51 4.17 13.75 -3.27
N ILE A 52 5.29 13.00 -3.27
CA ILE A 52 5.51 11.88 -2.36
C ILE A 52 6.57 12.29 -1.35
N GLY A 53 6.19 12.31 -0.08
CA GLY A 53 7.10 12.60 1.02
C GLY A 53 7.61 11.31 1.66
N ARG A 54 8.91 11.09 1.59
CA ARG A 54 9.59 9.97 2.23
C ARG A 54 10.61 10.50 3.21
N ALA A 55 10.49 10.06 4.47
CA ALA A 55 11.43 10.39 5.52
C ALA A 55 11.68 9.15 6.36
N ARG A 56 12.57 9.25 7.34
CA ARG A 56 12.90 8.11 8.19
C ARG A 56 11.69 7.58 8.96
N ASP A 57 10.78 8.44 9.33
CA ASP A 57 9.66 8.13 10.21
C ASP A 57 8.31 8.62 9.66
N GLN A 58 8.24 8.89 8.36
CA GLN A 58 7.03 9.43 7.77
C GLN A 58 6.96 9.09 6.27
N PHE A 59 5.76 8.73 5.83
CA PHE A 59 5.42 8.56 4.43
C PHE A 59 4.09 9.27 4.17
N VAL A 60 4.10 10.21 3.23
CA VAL A 60 2.91 11.02 2.91
C VAL A 60 2.73 11.13 1.41
N VAL A 61 1.51 10.97 0.95
CA VAL A 61 1.11 11.16 -0.46
C VAL A 61 0.28 12.43 -0.53
N SER A 62 0.65 13.36 -1.41
CA SER A 62 -0.11 14.62 -1.57
C SER A 62 -1.51 14.33 -2.11
N GLY A 63 -2.45 15.23 -1.83
CA GLY A 63 -3.80 15.13 -2.37
C GLY A 63 -3.82 15.08 -3.89
N LYS A 64 -2.92 15.82 -4.54
CA LYS A 64 -2.80 15.83 -6.01
C LYS A 64 -2.33 14.48 -6.55
N ALA A 65 -1.32 13.88 -5.94
CA ALA A 65 -0.84 12.55 -6.35
C ALA A 65 -1.94 11.50 -6.14
N LEU A 66 -2.64 11.56 -5.01
CA LEU A 66 -3.73 10.65 -4.70
C LEU A 66 -4.87 10.79 -5.72
N ALA A 67 -5.21 12.04 -6.09
CA ALA A 67 -6.23 12.29 -7.11
C ALA A 67 -5.85 11.69 -8.47
N ARG A 68 -4.57 11.75 -8.83
CA ARG A 68 -4.07 11.11 -10.07
C ARG A 68 -4.27 9.60 -10.03
N LEU A 69 -3.98 8.99 -8.88
CA LEU A 69 -4.19 7.54 -8.71
C LEU A 69 -5.66 7.16 -8.81
N PHE A 70 -6.54 7.88 -8.12
CA PHE A 70 -7.98 7.61 -8.17
C PHE A 70 -8.54 7.79 -9.59
N GLY A 71 -8.10 8.81 -10.31
CA GLY A 71 -8.51 9.02 -11.71
C GLY A 71 -8.07 7.87 -12.60
N TYR A 72 -6.84 7.42 -12.44
CA TYR A 72 -6.32 6.26 -13.17
C TYR A 72 -7.14 4.99 -12.86
N ALA A 73 -7.41 4.75 -11.59
CA ALA A 73 -8.19 3.59 -11.18
C ALA A 73 -9.58 3.60 -11.82
N GLU A 74 -10.25 4.74 -11.77
CA GLU A 74 -11.59 4.89 -12.36
C GLU A 74 -11.57 4.60 -13.87
N GLU A 75 -10.59 5.13 -14.59
CA GLU A 75 -10.45 4.91 -16.03
C GLU A 75 -10.22 3.43 -16.39
N HIS A 76 -9.69 2.65 -15.45
CA HIS A 76 -9.33 1.25 -15.69
C HIS A 76 -10.28 0.26 -14.98
N GLY A 77 -11.39 0.75 -14.44
CA GLY A 77 -12.37 -0.11 -13.76
C GLY A 77 -11.82 -0.74 -12.48
N LEU A 78 -10.92 -0.04 -11.79
CA LEU A 78 -10.28 -0.51 -10.58
C LEU A 78 -10.70 0.33 -9.38
N SER A 79 -10.64 -0.28 -8.20
CA SER A 79 -10.84 0.40 -6.92
C SER A 79 -9.57 0.34 -6.11
N VAL A 80 -9.23 1.44 -5.44
CA VAL A 80 -8.14 1.49 -4.49
C VAL A 80 -8.62 0.88 -3.19
N ARG A 81 -8.14 -0.33 -2.85
CA ARG A 81 -8.65 -1.11 -1.72
C ARG A 81 -7.75 -1.12 -0.52
N ALA A 82 -6.46 -0.91 -0.71
CA ALA A 82 -5.52 -0.99 0.39
C ALA A 82 -4.33 -0.08 0.17
N GLN A 83 -3.69 0.29 1.27
CA GLN A 83 -2.42 0.99 1.28
C GLN A 83 -1.39 0.15 2.02
N PHE A 84 -0.20 0.09 1.49
CA PHE A 84 0.95 -0.39 2.25
C PHE A 84 1.91 0.76 2.49
N HIS A 85 2.57 0.74 3.63
CA HIS A 85 3.74 1.59 3.87
C HIS A 85 4.68 0.89 4.83
N SER A 86 5.90 1.38 4.91
CA SER A 86 6.95 0.76 5.70
C SER A 86 7.28 1.59 6.92
N HIS A 87 7.75 0.91 7.97
CA HIS A 87 8.35 1.53 9.14
C HIS A 87 9.79 1.06 9.29
N GLY A 88 10.64 1.89 9.90
CA GLY A 88 12.03 1.53 10.15
C GLY A 88 12.19 0.42 11.17
N ARG A 89 11.25 0.32 12.10
CA ARG A 89 11.26 -0.66 13.18
C ARG A 89 9.93 -1.42 13.21
N SER A 90 9.21 -1.37 14.32
CA SER A 90 7.97 -2.13 14.49
C SER A 90 6.81 -1.57 13.67
N ALA A 91 5.86 -2.43 13.35
CA ALA A 91 4.65 -2.05 12.65
C ALA A 91 3.60 -1.54 13.65
N PHE A 92 3.04 -0.36 13.37
CA PHE A 92 1.94 0.24 14.12
C PHE A 92 1.35 1.37 13.27
N LEU A 93 0.19 1.89 13.66
CA LEU A 93 -0.37 3.08 13.01
C LEU A 93 0.04 4.32 13.80
N SER A 94 0.92 5.12 13.22
CA SER A 94 1.40 6.35 13.85
C SER A 94 0.32 7.45 13.77
N PRO A 95 0.43 8.54 14.56
CA PRO A 95 -0.48 9.68 14.41
C PRO A 95 -0.50 10.25 12.98
N THR A 96 0.65 10.28 12.29
CA THR A 96 0.74 10.68 10.89
C THR A 96 -0.06 9.73 9.99
N ASP A 97 0.08 8.42 10.20
CA ASP A 97 -0.65 7.41 9.44
C ASP A 97 -2.16 7.58 9.61
N LEU A 98 -2.62 7.82 10.83
CA LEU A 98 -4.04 8.03 11.11
C LEU A 98 -4.55 9.34 10.49
N THR A 99 -3.75 10.40 10.50
CA THR A 99 -4.12 11.71 9.92
C THR A 99 -4.26 11.62 8.40
N HIS A 100 -3.37 10.88 7.73
CA HIS A 100 -3.32 10.78 6.27
C HIS A 100 -3.97 9.51 5.73
N GLY A 101 -4.56 8.67 6.59
CA GLY A 101 -5.23 7.45 6.19
C GLY A 101 -6.54 7.71 5.46
N LEU A 102 -6.94 6.76 4.64
CA LEU A 102 -8.22 6.79 3.93
C LEU A 102 -9.29 6.15 4.81
N ASN A 103 -10.10 6.98 5.45
CA ASN A 103 -11.16 6.55 6.36
C ASN A 103 -12.41 6.17 5.57
N VAL A 104 -12.31 5.09 4.82
CA VAL A 104 -13.38 4.55 3.97
C VAL A 104 -13.67 3.13 4.43
N ASP A 105 -14.93 2.82 4.70
CA ASP A 105 -15.32 1.48 5.18
C ASP A 105 -14.81 0.38 4.24
N GLY A 106 -14.13 -0.60 4.84
CA GLY A 106 -13.53 -1.71 4.11
C GLY A 106 -12.13 -1.45 3.59
N PHE A 107 -11.60 -0.23 3.73
CA PHE A 107 -10.22 0.07 3.32
C PHE A 107 -9.24 -0.62 4.25
N VAL A 108 -8.19 -1.20 3.66
CA VAL A 108 -7.17 -1.97 4.39
C VAL A 108 -5.86 -1.18 4.40
N THR A 109 -5.20 -1.16 5.55
CA THR A 109 -3.85 -0.62 5.67
C THR A 109 -2.93 -1.70 6.23
N THR A 110 -1.77 -1.85 5.63
CA THR A 110 -0.72 -2.72 6.16
C THR A 110 0.56 -1.93 6.35
N VAL A 111 1.25 -2.23 7.44
CA VAL A 111 2.56 -1.65 7.75
C VAL A 111 3.61 -2.76 7.73
N VAL A 112 4.61 -2.58 6.88
CA VAL A 112 5.74 -3.51 6.74
C VAL A 112 6.86 -3.02 7.67
N PRO A 113 7.21 -3.79 8.70
CA PRO A 113 8.25 -3.37 9.64
C PRO A 113 9.65 -3.57 9.07
N HIS A 114 10.64 -2.97 9.73
CA HIS A 114 12.06 -3.21 9.47
C HIS A 114 12.45 -2.98 8.01
N PHE A 115 12.25 -1.77 7.54
CA PHE A 115 12.42 -1.45 6.11
C PHE A 115 13.81 -1.75 5.54
N ALA A 116 14.86 -1.83 6.37
CA ALA A 116 16.19 -2.22 5.90
C ALA A 116 16.29 -3.71 5.56
N ALA A 117 15.44 -4.54 6.19
CA ALA A 117 15.36 -5.98 5.97
C ALA A 117 13.90 -6.44 6.20
N PRO A 118 12.97 -6.04 5.30
CA PRO A 118 11.55 -6.31 5.53
C PRO A 118 11.23 -7.80 5.50
N PRO A 119 10.31 -8.25 6.35
CA PRO A 119 9.87 -9.65 6.33
C PRO A 119 9.23 -10.01 4.99
N GLU A 120 9.59 -11.15 4.45
CA GLU A 120 9.02 -11.65 3.18
C GLU A 120 7.64 -12.26 3.35
N ASP A 121 7.27 -12.65 4.59
CA ASP A 121 5.98 -13.25 4.89
C ASP A 121 5.02 -12.15 5.39
N PRO A 122 3.90 -11.91 4.70
CA PRO A 122 2.96 -10.87 5.10
C PRO A 122 2.32 -11.12 6.46
N ARG A 123 2.41 -12.32 7.02
CA ARG A 123 1.96 -12.60 8.39
C ARG A 123 2.84 -11.90 9.43
N ASP A 124 4.05 -11.50 9.06
CA ASP A 124 4.98 -10.75 9.91
C ASP A 124 4.81 -9.24 9.75
N TRP A 125 3.92 -8.79 8.86
CA TRP A 125 3.47 -7.41 8.80
C TRP A 125 2.26 -7.29 9.73
N ARG A 126 1.74 -6.06 9.90
CA ARG A 126 0.49 -5.87 10.62
C ARG A 126 -0.54 -5.26 9.69
N TRP A 127 -1.80 -5.63 9.91
CA TRP A 127 -2.91 -5.31 9.01
C TRP A 127 -4.07 -4.73 9.79
N TRP A 128 -4.70 -3.70 9.24
CA TRP A 128 -5.88 -3.07 9.83
C TRP A 128 -6.92 -2.85 8.74
N MET A 129 -8.18 -2.82 9.16
CA MET A 129 -9.28 -2.45 8.27
C MET A 129 -10.10 -1.34 8.93
N TYR A 130 -10.56 -0.39 8.14
CA TYR A 130 -11.41 0.69 8.61
C TYR A 130 -12.87 0.24 8.56
N ASP A 131 -13.59 0.39 9.68
CA ASP A 131 -15.03 0.14 9.80
C ASP A 131 -15.56 1.09 10.87
N GLY A 132 -15.56 2.40 10.55
CA GLY A 132 -15.83 3.46 11.51
C GLY A 132 -14.65 3.77 12.42
N ASP A 133 -13.71 2.84 12.57
CA ASP A 133 -12.45 2.98 13.26
C ASP A 133 -11.47 1.96 12.67
N TRP A 134 -10.18 2.13 12.97
CA TRP A 134 -9.15 1.19 12.52
C TRP A 134 -9.08 0.00 13.49
N GLU A 135 -9.37 -1.18 12.98
CA GLU A 135 -9.31 -2.43 13.76
C GLU A 135 -8.26 -3.36 13.16
N GLU A 136 -7.43 -3.92 14.01
CA GLU A 136 -6.41 -4.87 13.55
C GLU A 136 -7.08 -6.16 13.06
N ILE A 137 -6.62 -6.67 11.92
CA ILE A 137 -7.12 -7.90 11.29
C ILE A 137 -5.97 -8.86 11.04
N GLY A 138 -6.30 -10.12 10.72
CA GLY A 138 -5.31 -11.10 10.30
C GLY A 138 -4.78 -10.81 8.91
N SER A 139 -3.59 -11.32 8.61
CA SER A 139 -2.98 -11.21 7.30
C SER A 139 -3.77 -12.02 6.27
N PRO A 140 -3.92 -11.49 5.03
CA PRO A 140 -4.41 -12.31 3.93
C PRO A 140 -3.46 -13.47 3.67
N THR A 141 -4.01 -14.61 3.23
CA THR A 141 -3.21 -15.73 2.74
C THR A 141 -2.85 -15.45 1.28
N PRO A 142 -1.56 -15.47 0.91
CA PRO A 142 -1.18 -15.22 -0.47
C PRO A 142 -1.75 -16.27 -1.44
N VAL A 143 -2.19 -15.79 -2.60
CA VAL A 143 -2.75 -16.63 -3.67
C VAL A 143 -1.91 -16.48 -4.94
N GLU A 144 -2.01 -17.46 -5.83
CA GLU A 144 -1.37 -17.37 -7.14
C GLU A 144 -2.29 -16.62 -8.10
N HIS A 145 -1.80 -15.51 -8.64
CA HIS A 145 -2.56 -14.69 -9.58
C HIS A 145 -1.62 -13.71 -10.28
N GLY A 146 -1.92 -13.37 -11.52
CA GLY A 146 -1.16 -12.37 -12.26
C GLY A 146 -1.33 -10.97 -11.67
N LEU A 147 -0.37 -10.09 -11.94
CA LEU A 147 -0.31 -8.77 -11.33
C LEU A 147 0.21 -7.76 -12.32
N ARG A 148 -0.38 -6.57 -12.30
CA ARG A 148 0.10 -5.40 -13.00
C ARG A 148 0.75 -4.44 -12.02
N ILE A 149 1.72 -3.67 -12.48
CA ILE A 149 2.45 -2.70 -11.65
C ILE A 149 2.41 -1.35 -12.35
N VAL A 150 2.06 -0.32 -11.62
CA VAL A 150 2.16 1.07 -12.06
C VAL A 150 2.92 1.89 -11.04
N ARG A 151 3.43 3.02 -11.46
CA ARG A 151 4.03 4.01 -10.57
C ARG A 151 3.26 5.30 -10.73
N PHE A 152 2.91 5.94 -9.61
CA PHE A 152 2.08 7.15 -9.63
C PHE A 152 2.70 8.26 -8.80
N ASP A 153 2.44 9.48 -9.21
CA ASP A 153 2.76 10.70 -8.46
C ASP A 153 1.89 11.85 -9.00
N GLU A 154 2.26 13.09 -8.70
CA GLU A 154 1.50 14.25 -9.20
C GLU A 154 1.51 14.39 -10.70
N ASP A 155 2.45 13.76 -11.38
CA ASP A 155 2.54 13.78 -12.85
C ASP A 155 1.67 12.71 -13.52
N GLY A 156 1.04 11.83 -12.75
CA GLY A 156 0.13 10.80 -13.25
C GLY A 156 0.55 9.39 -12.84
N ALA A 157 -0.13 8.40 -13.43
CA ALA A 157 0.17 7.00 -13.23
C ALA A 157 0.60 6.39 -14.57
N ARG A 158 1.63 5.55 -14.53
CA ARG A 158 2.23 4.97 -15.73
C ARG A 158 2.72 3.56 -15.46
N ALA A 159 2.68 2.71 -16.49
CA ALA A 159 3.21 1.36 -16.39
C ALA A 159 4.69 1.41 -15.97
N ASN A 160 5.05 0.49 -15.09
CA ASN A 160 6.40 0.43 -14.55
C ASN A 160 7.18 -0.69 -15.23
#